data_fb87a608acdbb0b72da37c6a4540d2ff
#
_entry.id   fb87a608acdbb0b72da37c6a4540d2ff
#
_cell.length_a   1.000
_cell.length_b   1.000
_cell.length_c   1.000
_cell.angle_alpha   90.00
_cell.angle_beta   90.00
_cell.angle_gamma   90.00
#
_symmetry.space_group_name_H-M   'P 1'
#
loop_
_entity.id
_entity.type
_entity.pdbx_description
1 polymer ?
#
loop_
_entity_poly.entity_id
_entity_poly.type
_entity_poly.pdbx_seq_one_letter_code
_entity_poly.pdbx_strand_id
1 'polypeptide(L)'
;MNFLDIIIVVVLILLTLGALILQFIAVSEKEYYVNQIIGGVFVMWLVICGFIFCVSFVSIDKKSGATVGTITSVDKNFFGTTSLYIKTTETTEEQYCIEDNKLTDVAKDNIGKKVRISYGTRVGIYSTGACDNAPIDIIEVINEENNVKGN
;
A
#
# COMPACT_ATOMS: atom_id res chain seq x y z
N MET A 1 6.99 -4.14 -0.33
CA MET A 1 6.30 -4.47 -1.59
C MET A 1 5.66 -5.83 -1.41
N ASN A 2 4.34 -5.91 -1.50
CA ASN A 2 3.61 -7.16 -1.31
C ASN A 2 3.83 -8.09 -2.52
N PHE A 3 3.73 -9.41 -2.30
CA PHE A 3 3.89 -10.41 -3.38
C PHE A 3 2.98 -10.14 -4.59
N LEU A 4 1.76 -9.64 -4.33
CA LEU A 4 0.80 -9.26 -5.37
C LEU A 4 1.29 -8.08 -6.22
N ASP A 5 1.94 -7.08 -5.58
CA ASP A 5 2.48 -5.90 -6.29
C ASP A 5 3.59 -6.32 -7.26
N ILE A 6 4.42 -7.29 -6.86
CA ILE A 6 5.46 -7.85 -7.72
C ILE A 6 4.84 -8.54 -8.93
N ILE A 7 3.79 -9.34 -8.72
CA ILE A 7 3.08 -10.04 -9.81
C ILE A 7 2.50 -9.03 -10.79
N ILE A 8 1.81 -7.98 -10.31
CA ILE A 8 1.21 -6.96 -11.16
C ILE A 8 2.29 -6.26 -12.00
N VAL A 9 3.41 -5.86 -11.39
CA VAL A 9 4.52 -5.21 -12.11
C VAL A 9 5.11 -6.15 -13.16
N VAL A 10 5.33 -7.43 -12.83
CA VAL A 10 5.87 -8.42 -13.78
C VAL A 10 4.92 -8.63 -14.94
N VAL A 11 3.62 -8.76 -14.69
CA VAL A 11 2.60 -8.93 -15.75
C VAL A 11 2.57 -7.69 -16.65
N LEU A 12 2.61 -6.48 -16.11
CA LEU A 12 2.64 -5.24 -16.90
C LEU A 12 3.89 -5.17 -17.78
N ILE A 13 5.06 -5.56 -17.25
CA ILE A 13 6.31 -5.61 -18.04
C ILE A 13 6.19 -6.61 -19.18
N LEU A 14 5.71 -7.83 -18.93
CA LEU A 14 5.56 -8.87 -19.94
C LEU A 14 4.59 -8.45 -21.06
N LEU A 15 3.46 -7.84 -20.71
CA LEU A 15 2.48 -7.34 -21.66
C LEU A 15 3.05 -6.19 -22.50
N THR A 16 3.86 -5.30 -21.90
CA THR A 16 4.52 -4.21 -22.61
C THR A 16 5.58 -4.73 -23.60
N LEU A 17 6.37 -5.72 -23.18
CA LEU A 17 7.35 -6.37 -24.06
C LEU A 17 6.67 -7.10 -25.22
N GLY A 18 5.56 -7.80 -24.97
CA GLY A 18 4.75 -8.46 -25.99
C GLY A 18 4.20 -7.46 -27.02
N ALA A 19 3.70 -6.32 -26.58
CA ALA A 19 3.21 -5.26 -27.46
C ALA A 19 4.35 -4.65 -28.32
N LEU A 20 5.56 -4.47 -27.75
CA LEU A 20 6.73 -4.01 -28.50
C LEU A 20 7.15 -5.00 -29.58
N ILE A 21 7.15 -6.29 -29.30
CA ILE A 21 7.48 -7.34 -30.27
C ILE A 21 6.47 -7.33 -31.42
N LEU A 22 5.16 -7.25 -31.11
CA LEU A 22 4.12 -7.18 -32.12
C LEU A 22 4.28 -5.95 -33.03
N GLN A 23 4.62 -4.79 -32.45
CA GLN A 23 4.87 -3.57 -33.21
C GLN A 23 6.09 -3.72 -34.12
N PHE A 24 7.16 -4.37 -33.64
CA PHE A 24 8.36 -4.61 -34.45
C PHE A 24 8.06 -5.52 -35.65
N ILE A 25 7.25 -6.57 -35.45
CA ILE A 25 6.82 -7.47 -36.52
C ILE A 25 5.99 -6.72 -37.57
N ALA A 26 5.02 -5.90 -37.12
CA ALA A 26 4.15 -5.13 -38.01
C ALA A 26 4.94 -4.11 -38.87
N VAL A 27 5.98 -3.48 -38.31
CA VAL A 27 6.87 -2.57 -39.06
C VAL A 27 7.66 -3.34 -40.13
N SER A 28 8.05 -4.57 -39.85
CA SER A 28 8.81 -5.42 -40.77
C SER A 28 8.01 -5.82 -42.03
N GLU A 29 6.69 -5.95 -41.94
CA GLU A 29 5.84 -6.40 -43.05
C GLU A 29 5.40 -5.28 -44.00
N LYS A 30 5.84 -4.02 -43.80
CA LYS A 30 5.58 -2.85 -44.66
C LYS A 30 4.09 -2.50 -44.90
N GLU A 31 3.18 -3.01 -44.15
CA GLU A 31 1.76 -2.66 -44.23
C GLU A 31 1.46 -1.38 -43.40
N TYR A 32 1.40 -0.23 -44.08
CA TYR A 32 1.26 1.08 -43.44
C TYR A 32 0.04 1.20 -42.51
N TYR A 33 -1.11 0.68 -42.90
CA TYR A 33 -2.35 0.77 -42.11
C TYR A 33 -2.29 -0.11 -40.85
N VAL A 34 -1.78 -1.31 -40.97
CA VAL A 34 -1.62 -2.23 -39.85
C VAL A 34 -0.69 -1.64 -38.80
N ASN A 35 0.39 -1.01 -39.25
CA ASN A 35 1.38 -0.36 -38.40
C ASN A 35 0.79 0.83 -37.63
N GLN A 36 -0.06 1.66 -38.25
CA GLN A 36 -0.75 2.77 -37.58
C GLN A 36 -1.71 2.27 -36.49
N ILE A 37 -2.50 1.23 -36.78
CA ILE A 37 -3.44 0.67 -35.80
C ILE A 37 -2.69 0.07 -34.60
N ILE A 38 -1.66 -0.75 -34.86
CA ILE A 38 -0.87 -1.36 -33.79
C ILE A 38 -0.13 -0.30 -32.97
N GLY A 39 0.42 0.73 -33.62
CA GLY A 39 1.05 1.86 -32.93
C GLY A 39 0.06 2.62 -32.03
N GLY A 40 -1.14 2.87 -32.51
CA GLY A 40 -2.21 3.51 -31.72
C GLY A 40 -2.63 2.69 -30.51
N VAL A 41 -2.82 1.39 -30.69
CA VAL A 41 -3.16 0.46 -29.59
C VAL A 41 -2.02 0.41 -28.57
N PHE A 42 -0.76 0.41 -29.00
CA PHE A 42 0.39 0.41 -28.12
C PHE A 42 0.48 1.68 -27.27
N VAL A 43 0.29 2.86 -27.88
CA VAL A 43 0.28 4.12 -27.14
C VAL A 43 -0.85 4.14 -26.11
N MET A 44 -2.06 3.72 -26.49
CA MET A 44 -3.18 3.62 -25.55
C MET A 44 -2.88 2.67 -24.39
N TRP A 45 -2.23 1.55 -24.68
CA TRP A 45 -1.78 0.59 -23.65
C TRP A 45 -0.78 1.22 -22.68
N LEU A 46 0.23 1.95 -23.16
CA LEU A 46 1.19 2.66 -22.30
C LEU A 46 0.52 3.69 -21.39
N VAL A 47 -0.46 4.42 -21.91
CA VAL A 47 -1.22 5.40 -21.11
C VAL A 47 -2.00 4.70 -20.01
N ILE A 48 -2.68 3.57 -20.31
CA ILE A 48 -3.43 2.79 -19.32
C ILE A 48 -2.49 2.21 -18.26
N CYS A 49 -1.36 1.63 -18.68
CA CYS A 49 -0.35 1.10 -17.74
C CYS A 49 0.22 2.19 -16.85
N GLY A 50 0.55 3.36 -17.41
CA GLY A 50 1.03 4.51 -16.66
C GLY A 50 0.00 5.01 -15.65
N PHE A 51 -1.28 5.08 -16.05
CA PHE A 51 -2.36 5.48 -15.16
C PHE A 51 -2.55 4.48 -14.01
N ILE A 52 -2.60 3.17 -14.32
CA ILE A 52 -2.71 2.11 -13.30
C ILE A 52 -1.51 2.19 -12.35
N PHE A 53 -0.29 2.38 -12.86
CA PHE A 53 0.90 2.53 -12.06
C PHE A 53 0.81 3.74 -11.12
N CYS A 54 0.44 4.92 -11.65
CA CYS A 54 0.31 6.12 -10.83
C CYS A 54 -0.76 5.98 -9.74
N VAL A 55 -1.91 5.38 -10.07
CA VAL A 55 -3.01 5.21 -9.09
C VAL A 55 -2.70 4.12 -8.07
N SER A 56 -2.06 3.02 -8.49
CA SER A 56 -1.89 1.84 -7.64
C SER A 56 -0.61 1.85 -6.80
N PHE A 57 0.44 2.51 -7.26
CA PHE A 57 1.78 2.39 -6.66
C PHE A 57 2.39 3.70 -6.15
N VAL A 58 1.85 4.85 -6.52
CA VAL A 58 2.36 6.13 -6.01
C VAL A 58 1.61 6.51 -4.73
N SER A 59 2.28 6.41 -3.61
CA SER A 59 1.78 6.96 -2.34
C SER A 59 1.99 8.46 -2.31
N ILE A 60 0.91 9.21 -2.26
CA ILE A 60 0.93 10.65 -2.01
C ILE A 60 1.18 10.87 -0.52
N ASP A 61 2.00 11.87 -0.20
CA ASP A 61 2.39 12.31 1.15
C ASP A 61 1.30 12.12 2.21
N LYS A 62 1.49 11.11 3.07
CA LYS A 62 0.67 10.93 4.26
C LYS A 62 1.41 11.52 5.45
N LYS A 63 0.70 12.27 6.29
CA LYS A 63 1.29 12.97 7.44
C LYS A 63 1.92 11.97 8.40
N SER A 64 3.15 12.23 8.80
CA SER A 64 3.78 11.54 9.94
C SER A 64 3.21 12.08 11.25
N GLY A 65 3.10 11.22 12.26
CA GLY A 65 2.57 11.61 13.55
C GLY A 65 2.66 10.50 14.58
N ALA A 66 2.10 10.79 15.73
CA ALA A 66 1.89 9.81 16.79
C ALA A 66 0.47 9.96 17.35
N THR A 67 -0.16 8.83 17.64
CA THR A 67 -1.50 8.77 18.22
C THR A 67 -1.50 7.81 19.40
N VAL A 68 -2.31 8.13 20.40
CA VAL A 68 -2.54 7.28 21.59
C VAL A 68 -3.99 6.81 21.57
N GLY A 69 -4.19 5.52 21.75
CA GLY A 69 -5.53 4.94 21.79
C GLY A 69 -5.51 3.48 22.21
N THR A 70 -6.67 2.85 22.19
CA THR A 70 -6.82 1.42 22.54
C THR A 70 -6.99 0.60 21.27
N ILE A 71 -6.25 -0.48 21.12
CA ILE A 71 -6.40 -1.40 19.99
C ILE A 71 -7.76 -2.09 20.10
N THR A 72 -8.60 -1.94 19.10
CA THR A 72 -9.93 -2.58 19.03
C THR A 72 -9.89 -3.87 18.23
N SER A 73 -9.26 -3.84 17.05
CA SER A 73 -9.10 -5.04 16.22
C SER A 73 -7.87 -4.96 15.33
N VAL A 74 -7.45 -6.13 14.85
CA VAL A 74 -6.36 -6.30 13.87
C VAL A 74 -6.86 -7.25 12.80
N ASP A 75 -7.09 -6.74 11.60
CA ASP A 75 -7.65 -7.49 10.50
C ASP A 75 -6.64 -7.63 9.36
N LYS A 76 -6.52 -8.83 8.81
CA LYS A 76 -5.69 -9.08 7.63
C LYS A 76 -6.61 -9.21 6.42
N ASN A 77 -6.44 -8.32 5.45
CA ASN A 77 -7.22 -8.39 4.22
C ASN A 77 -6.70 -9.50 3.27
N PHE A 78 -7.48 -9.80 2.24
CA PHE A 78 -7.16 -10.81 1.24
C PHE A 78 -5.82 -10.54 0.53
N PHE A 79 -5.41 -9.28 0.41
CA PHE A 79 -4.17 -8.87 -0.25
C PHE A 79 -2.94 -8.92 0.68
N GLY A 80 -3.11 -9.40 1.90
CA GLY A 80 -2.01 -9.58 2.86
C GLY A 80 -1.63 -8.32 3.64
N THR A 81 -2.34 -7.19 3.42
CA THR A 81 -2.16 -5.99 4.22
C THR A 81 -2.91 -6.15 5.55
N THR A 82 -2.26 -5.77 6.64
CA THR A 82 -2.87 -5.80 7.97
C THR A 82 -3.38 -4.40 8.33
N SER A 83 -4.64 -4.32 8.70
CA SER A 83 -5.29 -3.12 9.20
C SER A 83 -5.37 -3.17 10.72
N LEU A 84 -4.91 -2.12 11.39
CA LEU A 84 -5.02 -1.94 12.82
C LEU A 84 -6.08 -0.87 13.10
N TYR A 85 -7.06 -1.20 13.91
CA TYR A 85 -8.09 -0.27 14.36
C TYR A 85 -7.80 0.20 15.77
N ILE A 86 -7.76 1.52 15.95
CA ILE A 86 -7.45 2.15 17.24
C ILE A 86 -8.56 3.12 17.60
N LYS A 87 -9.12 2.93 18.77
CA LYS A 87 -10.07 3.83 19.38
C LYS A 87 -9.32 4.95 20.12
N THR A 88 -9.34 6.16 19.55
CA THR A 88 -8.64 7.33 20.09
C THR A 88 -9.50 8.12 21.07
N THR A 89 -10.82 8.14 20.84
CA THR A 89 -11.83 8.74 21.74
C THR A 89 -13.00 7.78 21.91
N GLU A 90 -13.99 8.11 22.72
CA GLU A 90 -15.17 7.24 22.90
C GLU A 90 -15.93 6.99 21.59
N THR A 91 -15.87 7.92 20.66
CA THR A 91 -16.65 7.89 19.40
C THR A 91 -15.80 7.75 18.14
N THR A 92 -14.47 7.88 18.23
CA THR A 92 -13.60 7.91 17.05
C THR A 92 -12.73 6.68 17.01
N GLU A 93 -12.86 5.91 15.94
CA GLU A 93 -12.01 4.78 15.60
C GLU A 93 -11.23 5.14 14.32
N GLU A 94 -9.93 4.96 14.36
CA GLU A 94 -9.02 5.24 13.24
C GLU A 94 -8.38 3.97 12.76
N GLN A 95 -8.27 3.83 11.43
CA GLN A 95 -7.62 2.70 10.78
C GLN A 95 -6.20 3.05 10.37
N TYR A 96 -5.24 2.19 10.68
CA TYR A 96 -3.85 2.30 10.31
C TYR A 96 -3.37 1.04 9.59
N CYS A 97 -2.32 1.16 8.77
CA CYS A 97 -1.69 0.03 8.10
C CYS A 97 -0.50 -0.50 8.89
N ILE A 98 -0.38 -1.82 8.95
CA ILE A 98 0.83 -2.51 9.39
C ILE A 98 1.42 -3.25 8.20
N GLU A 99 2.66 -2.91 7.84
CA GLU A 99 3.40 -3.58 6.77
C GLU A 99 4.36 -4.66 7.31
N ASP A 100 4.78 -4.53 8.58
CA ASP A 100 5.69 -5.48 9.23
C ASP A 100 4.90 -6.58 9.96
N ASN A 101 5.24 -7.83 9.66
CA ASN A 101 4.62 -8.98 10.34
C ASN A 101 4.90 -9.00 11.85
N LYS A 102 6.08 -8.52 12.29
CA LYS A 102 6.41 -8.43 13.73
C LYS A 102 5.48 -7.44 14.44
N LEU A 103 5.23 -6.28 13.84
CA LEU A 103 4.29 -5.30 14.38
C LEU A 103 2.85 -5.84 14.39
N THR A 104 2.50 -6.67 13.41
CA THR A 104 1.20 -7.35 13.38
C THR A 104 1.03 -8.29 14.58
N ASP A 105 2.04 -9.06 14.92
CA ASP A 105 2.00 -9.96 16.08
C ASP A 105 1.92 -9.15 17.38
N VAL A 106 2.74 -8.10 17.52
CA VAL A 106 2.68 -7.18 18.67
C VAL A 106 1.28 -6.56 18.80
N ALA A 107 0.67 -6.14 17.70
CA ALA A 107 -0.68 -5.56 17.72
C ALA A 107 -1.72 -6.56 18.18
N LYS A 108 -1.68 -7.81 17.69
CA LYS A 108 -2.60 -8.88 18.07
C LYS A 108 -2.52 -9.24 19.56
N ASP A 109 -1.30 -9.34 20.09
CA ASP A 109 -1.06 -9.68 21.50
C ASP A 109 -1.48 -8.56 22.47
N ASN A 110 -1.77 -7.38 21.94
CA ASN A 110 -2.12 -6.21 22.72
C ASN A 110 -3.52 -5.63 22.40
N ILE A 111 -4.40 -6.43 21.80
CA ILE A 111 -5.81 -6.05 21.61
C ILE A 111 -6.44 -5.74 22.97
N GLY A 112 -7.17 -4.64 23.06
CA GLY A 112 -7.79 -4.12 24.28
C GLY A 112 -6.87 -3.29 25.17
N LYS A 113 -5.57 -3.20 24.86
CA LYS A 113 -4.63 -2.38 25.62
C LYS A 113 -4.45 -1.00 24.99
N LYS A 114 -4.08 -0.04 25.86
CA LYS A 114 -3.73 1.30 25.45
C LYS A 114 -2.31 1.34 24.90
N VAL A 115 -2.17 1.88 23.71
CA VAL A 115 -0.90 1.95 22.99
C VAL A 115 -0.63 3.34 22.46
N ARG A 116 0.64 3.66 22.28
CA ARG A 116 1.11 4.77 21.46
C ARG A 116 1.59 4.19 20.15
N ILE A 117 1.05 4.66 19.05
CA ILE A 117 1.56 4.34 17.71
C ILE A 117 2.28 5.55 17.14
N SER A 118 3.39 5.29 16.47
CA SER A 118 4.05 6.27 15.61
C SER A 118 3.93 5.80 14.17
N TYR A 119 3.55 6.71 13.29
CA TYR A 119 3.40 6.45 11.87
C TYR A 119 4.15 7.50 11.07
N GLY A 120 4.78 7.07 10.00
CA GLY A 120 5.65 7.92 9.19
C GLY A 120 5.22 8.00 7.74
N THR A 121 5.55 9.13 7.11
CA THR A 121 5.43 9.29 5.68
C THR A 121 6.55 8.50 5.02
N ARG A 122 6.20 7.49 4.22
CA ARG A 122 7.17 6.82 3.35
C ARG A 122 6.93 7.26 1.92
N VAL A 123 7.97 7.77 1.29
CA VAL A 123 7.99 8.01 -0.16
C VAL A 123 8.44 6.73 -0.82
N GLY A 124 7.56 6.11 -1.61
CA GLY A 124 7.88 4.86 -2.29
C GLY A 124 6.75 4.35 -3.16
N ILE A 125 7.00 3.21 -3.81
CA ILE A 125 5.99 2.50 -4.59
C ILE A 125 5.22 1.60 -3.61
N TYR A 126 3.97 1.93 -3.35
CA TYR A 126 3.08 1.17 -2.47
C TYR A 126 1.80 0.80 -3.19
N SER A 127 1.23 -0.34 -2.82
CA SER A 127 -0.16 -0.62 -3.20
C SER A 127 -1.09 0.30 -2.40
N THR A 128 -1.83 1.13 -3.10
CA THR A 128 -2.73 2.13 -2.51
C THR A 128 -4.02 1.53 -1.94
N GLY A 129 -4.12 0.21 -1.90
CA GLY A 129 -5.42 -0.46 -1.87
C GLY A 129 -6.11 -0.61 -0.53
N ALA A 130 -5.57 -0.22 0.61
CA ALA A 130 -6.19 -0.70 1.84
C ALA A 130 -6.18 0.20 3.06
N CYS A 131 -5.46 1.32 3.06
CA CYS A 131 -5.35 2.09 4.30
C CYS A 131 -5.42 3.58 4.09
N ASP A 132 -6.29 4.22 4.84
CA ASP A 132 -6.51 5.67 4.78
C ASP A 132 -5.36 6.47 5.42
N ASN A 133 -4.62 5.84 6.34
CA ASN A 133 -3.54 6.48 7.10
C ASN A 133 -2.15 5.93 6.73
N ALA A 134 -1.10 6.65 7.16
CA ALA A 134 0.28 6.25 6.96
C ALA A 134 0.60 4.91 7.65
N PRO A 135 1.57 4.12 7.15
CA PRO A 135 1.97 2.88 7.79
C PRO A 135 2.56 3.14 9.18
N ILE A 136 2.32 2.19 10.09
CA ILE A 136 2.85 2.24 11.45
C ILE A 136 4.32 1.83 11.42
N ASP A 137 5.14 2.63 12.09
CA ASP A 137 6.56 2.36 12.30
C ASP A 137 6.84 1.72 13.67
N ILE A 138 6.11 2.14 14.72
CA ILE A 138 6.33 1.71 16.09
C ILE A 138 4.99 1.56 16.83
N ILE A 139 4.85 0.51 17.63
CA ILE A 139 3.77 0.31 18.59
C ILE A 139 4.37 0.18 19.98
N GLU A 140 4.04 1.09 20.89
CA GLU A 140 4.46 1.08 22.29
C GLU A 140 3.25 0.84 23.19
N VAL A 141 3.32 -0.19 24.04
CA VAL A 141 2.25 -0.48 25.01
C VAL A 141 2.40 0.45 26.22
N ILE A 142 1.34 1.19 26.51
CA ILE A 142 1.31 2.07 27.68
C ILE A 142 0.82 1.25 28.89
N ASN A 143 1.76 0.89 29.79
CA ASN A 143 1.42 0.29 31.06
C ASN A 143 1.07 1.42 32.06
N GLU A 144 -0.17 1.46 32.52
CA GLU A 144 -0.62 2.49 33.48
C GLU A 144 0.08 2.43 34.86
N GLU A 145 0.78 1.33 35.16
CA GLU A 145 1.49 1.14 36.43
C GLU A 145 2.68 2.09 36.68
N ASN A 146 3.23 2.73 35.65
CA ASN A 146 4.40 3.60 35.81
C ASN A 146 4.08 5.06 36.15
N ASN A 147 2.82 5.44 36.23
CA ASN A 147 2.41 6.84 36.48
C ASN A 147 2.14 7.16 37.97
N VAL A 148 2.25 6.19 38.88
CA VAL A 148 1.94 6.40 40.33
C VAL A 148 3.19 6.71 41.16
N LYS A 149 4.40 6.70 40.60
CA LYS A 149 5.67 6.97 41.30
C LYS A 149 6.29 8.33 40.98
N GLY A 150 5.49 9.36 40.83
CA GLY A 150 5.99 10.71 40.57
C GLY A 150 5.16 11.80 41.21
N ASN A 151 4.93 11.72 42.52
CA ASN A 151 4.50 12.85 43.37
C ASN A 151 5.30 12.82 44.67
#